data_24225d924c0004217570370cfc0fe8f7
#
_entry.id   24225d924c0004217570370cfc0fe8f7
#
_cell.length_a   1.000
_cell.length_b   1.000
_cell.length_c   1.000
_cell.angle_alpha   90.00
_cell.angle_beta   90.00
_cell.angle_gamma   90.00
#
_symmetry.space_group_name_H-M   'P 1'
#
loop_
_entity.id
_entity.type
_entity.pdbx_description
1 polymer ?
#
loop_
_entity_poly.entity_id
_entity_poly.type
_entity_poly.pdbx_seq_one_letter_code
_entity_poly.pdbx_strand_id
1 'polypeptide(L)'
;ISYAKYKKIFELFSKKIREGETYQIKICTKYKNKSLINPINFFWKLMRVNSSPESFMIKDKDYSIVSCSPETLIDKKKNKIITKPIAGTFKKKLLSNKNIALKYFKNNEKETKEHNMIVDMERSDLSKICKPGSVKILKKKYVEEYKHLFHYVTSIGGILNKNTKLIDIIKAMMPGGSVIGCPKIRTLE
;
A
#
# COMPACT_ATOMS: atom_id res chain seq x y z
N ILE A 1 -3.41 10.07 -20.01
CA ILE A 1 -2.46 9.39 -20.87
C ILE A 1 -3.23 8.67 -21.98
N SER A 2 -2.79 8.77 -23.25
CA SER A 2 -3.40 8.03 -24.35
C SER A 2 -3.03 6.53 -24.27
N TYR A 3 -3.88 5.67 -24.84
CA TYR A 3 -3.60 4.23 -24.88
C TYR A 3 -2.26 3.91 -25.55
N ALA A 4 -1.94 4.57 -26.67
CA ALA A 4 -0.67 4.38 -27.36
C ALA A 4 0.55 4.71 -26.48
N LYS A 5 0.49 5.80 -25.70
CA LYS A 5 1.54 6.16 -24.75
C LYS A 5 1.63 5.17 -23.60
N TYR A 6 0.48 4.73 -23.06
CA TYR A 6 0.44 3.71 -22.03
C TYR A 6 1.06 2.40 -22.51
N LYS A 7 0.69 1.94 -23.71
CA LYS A 7 1.20 0.71 -24.31
C LYS A 7 2.74 0.73 -24.44
N LYS A 8 3.31 1.82 -24.95
CA LYS A 8 4.77 1.98 -25.05
C LYS A 8 5.47 1.85 -23.69
N ILE A 9 4.94 2.51 -22.65
CA ILE A 9 5.48 2.44 -21.29
C ILE A 9 5.36 1.01 -20.75
N PHE A 10 4.21 0.38 -20.94
CA PHE A 10 3.97 -1.00 -20.51
C PHE A 10 4.93 -2.00 -21.17
N GLU A 11 5.16 -1.88 -22.47
CA GLU A 11 6.09 -2.73 -23.22
C GLU A 11 7.53 -2.56 -22.72
N LEU A 12 7.96 -1.30 -22.51
CA LEU A 12 9.29 -1.00 -21.96
C LEU A 12 9.48 -1.63 -20.57
N PHE A 13 8.54 -1.42 -19.65
CA PHE A 13 8.63 -1.97 -18.30
C PHE A 13 8.50 -3.49 -18.28
N SER A 14 7.64 -4.06 -19.13
CA SER A 14 7.56 -5.52 -19.29
C SER A 14 8.87 -6.13 -19.78
N LYS A 15 9.61 -5.42 -20.64
CA LYS A 15 10.95 -5.81 -21.06
C LYS A 15 11.92 -5.81 -19.87
N LYS A 16 11.92 -4.75 -19.05
CA LYS A 16 12.77 -4.63 -17.86
C LYS A 16 12.49 -5.73 -16.81
N ILE A 17 11.22 -6.11 -16.64
CA ILE A 17 10.86 -7.24 -15.78
C ILE A 17 11.43 -8.56 -16.34
N ARG A 18 11.32 -8.81 -17.66
CA ARG A 18 11.88 -10.02 -18.29
C ARG A 18 13.42 -10.07 -18.25
N GLU A 19 14.07 -8.91 -18.26
CA GLU A 19 15.52 -8.77 -18.11
C GLU A 19 15.98 -8.98 -16.65
N GLY A 20 15.05 -9.16 -15.70
CA GLY A 20 15.37 -9.37 -14.28
C GLY A 20 15.73 -8.11 -13.51
N GLU A 21 15.51 -6.93 -14.08
CA GLU A 21 15.83 -5.64 -13.44
C GLU A 21 14.92 -5.34 -12.24
N THR A 22 13.68 -5.76 -12.33
CA THR A 22 12.66 -5.57 -11.29
C THR A 22 11.59 -6.67 -11.36
N TYR A 23 10.89 -6.92 -10.26
CA TYR A 23 9.81 -7.90 -10.20
C TYR A 23 8.44 -7.29 -10.50
N GLN A 24 8.24 -6.02 -10.14
CA GLN A 24 6.99 -5.30 -10.29
C GLN A 24 7.26 -3.81 -10.44
N ILE A 25 6.49 -3.17 -11.34
CA ILE A 25 6.48 -1.71 -11.52
C ILE A 25 5.03 -1.24 -11.52
N LYS A 26 4.74 -0.15 -10.82
CA LYS A 26 3.43 0.51 -10.86
C LYS A 26 3.45 1.68 -11.83
N ILE A 27 2.57 1.64 -12.84
CA ILE A 27 2.37 2.76 -13.77
C ILE A 27 1.29 3.65 -13.19
N CYS A 28 1.65 4.86 -12.78
CA CYS A 28 0.75 5.82 -12.16
C CYS A 28 0.27 6.89 -13.13
N THR A 29 -0.99 7.29 -13.03
CA THR A 29 -1.57 8.39 -13.80
C THR A 29 -2.06 9.47 -12.84
N LYS A 30 -1.61 10.71 -13.07
CA LYS A 30 -2.09 11.88 -12.34
C LYS A 30 -3.24 12.55 -13.10
N TYR A 31 -4.37 12.70 -12.45
CA TYR A 31 -5.50 13.48 -12.95
C TYR A 31 -5.46 14.90 -12.38
N LYS A 32 -5.79 15.88 -13.19
CA LYS A 32 -5.92 17.28 -12.79
C LYS A 32 -7.27 17.81 -13.19
N ASN A 33 -7.92 18.57 -12.31
CA ASN A 33 -9.14 19.29 -12.59
C ASN A 33 -9.03 20.72 -12.06
N LYS A 34 -9.55 21.69 -12.80
CA LYS A 34 -9.68 23.09 -12.35
C LYS A 34 -11.09 23.29 -11.81
N SER A 35 -11.26 23.23 -10.50
CA SER A 35 -12.54 23.45 -9.83
C SER A 35 -12.33 24.05 -8.46
N LEU A 36 -13.25 24.90 -8.04
CA LEU A 36 -13.29 25.42 -6.68
C LEU A 36 -13.93 24.37 -5.77
N ILE A 37 -13.15 23.75 -4.92
CA ILE A 37 -13.60 22.72 -4.00
C ILE A 37 -13.31 23.20 -2.58
N ASN A 38 -14.33 23.20 -1.72
CA ASN A 38 -14.10 23.33 -0.28
C ASN A 38 -13.53 22.00 0.24
N PRO A 39 -12.28 21.98 0.74
CA PRO A 39 -11.62 20.72 1.11
C PRO A 39 -12.28 20.02 2.30
N ILE A 40 -12.88 20.76 3.22
CA ILE A 40 -13.58 20.21 4.39
C ILE A 40 -14.84 19.45 3.92
N ASN A 41 -15.65 20.10 3.10
CA ASN A 41 -16.86 19.47 2.55
C ASN A 41 -16.52 18.26 1.66
N PHE A 42 -15.42 18.36 0.92
CA PHE A 42 -14.93 17.26 0.10
C PHE A 42 -14.49 16.07 0.96
N PHE A 43 -13.73 16.31 2.03
CA PHE A 43 -13.33 15.27 2.98
C PHE A 43 -14.54 14.54 3.57
N TRP A 44 -15.54 15.26 4.06
CA TRP A 44 -16.74 14.65 4.63
C TRP A 44 -17.55 13.85 3.60
N LYS A 45 -17.65 14.33 2.35
CA LYS A 45 -18.28 13.57 1.28
C LYS A 45 -17.50 12.29 0.97
N LEU A 46 -16.18 12.38 0.91
CA LEU A 46 -15.31 11.23 0.67
C LEU A 46 -15.43 10.18 1.80
N MET A 47 -15.44 10.63 3.06
CA MET A 47 -15.62 9.76 4.22
C MET A 47 -16.96 9.00 4.21
N ARG A 48 -18.03 9.63 3.74
CA ARG A 48 -19.36 8.96 3.63
C ARG A 48 -19.35 7.83 2.57
N VAL A 49 -18.57 8.01 1.52
CA VAL A 49 -18.49 7.03 0.41
C VAL A 49 -17.44 5.95 0.71
N ASN A 50 -16.29 6.33 1.21
CA ASN A 50 -15.12 5.47 1.37
C ASN A 50 -14.41 5.75 2.70
N SER A 51 -15.06 5.38 3.81
CA SER A 51 -14.41 5.42 5.12
C SER A 51 -13.30 4.36 5.19
N SER A 52 -12.08 4.80 5.45
CA SER A 52 -10.89 3.94 5.51
C SER A 52 -10.07 4.25 6.76
N PRO A 53 -9.29 3.29 7.31
CA PRO A 53 -8.60 3.46 8.59
C PRO A 53 -7.58 4.61 8.60
N GLU A 54 -6.91 4.87 7.49
CA GLU A 54 -5.91 5.92 7.34
C GLU A 54 -6.50 7.15 6.63
N SER A 55 -7.74 7.50 6.95
CA SER A 55 -8.39 8.70 6.42
C SER A 55 -7.95 9.92 7.19
N PHE A 56 -7.50 10.95 6.47
CA PHE A 56 -7.08 12.21 7.07
C PHE A 56 -7.29 13.40 6.14
N MET A 57 -7.27 14.58 6.73
CA MET A 57 -7.19 15.85 6.01
C MET A 57 -6.10 16.71 6.65
N ILE A 58 -5.23 17.25 5.80
CA ILE A 58 -4.26 18.28 6.17
C ILE A 58 -4.63 19.54 5.41
N LYS A 59 -4.73 20.68 6.11
CA LYS A 59 -4.97 21.98 5.51
C LYS A 59 -3.85 22.93 5.90
N ASP A 60 -3.23 23.53 4.92
CA ASP A 60 -2.27 24.61 5.05
C ASP A 60 -2.82 25.88 4.36
N LYS A 61 -2.04 26.96 4.34
CA LYS A 61 -2.44 28.23 3.73
C LYS A 61 -2.81 28.08 2.25
N ASP A 62 -1.95 27.40 1.50
CA ASP A 62 -1.99 27.36 0.03
C ASP A 62 -2.49 26.04 -0.54
N TYR A 63 -2.60 24.99 0.28
CA TYR A 63 -3.03 23.67 -0.20
C TYR A 63 -3.78 22.87 0.86
N SER A 64 -4.47 21.86 0.40
CA SER A 64 -5.06 20.85 1.28
C SER A 64 -4.84 19.45 0.70
N ILE A 65 -4.55 18.52 1.58
CA ILE A 65 -4.44 17.09 1.25
C ILE A 65 -5.61 16.38 1.90
N VAL A 66 -6.36 15.63 1.10
CA VAL A 66 -7.46 14.79 1.56
C VAL A 66 -7.18 13.37 1.15
N SER A 67 -7.22 12.44 2.09
CA SER A 67 -6.95 11.03 1.86
C SER A 67 -7.97 10.13 2.56
N CYS A 68 -8.30 9.01 1.93
CA CYS A 68 -9.03 7.88 2.50
C CYS A 68 -8.28 6.59 2.14
N SER A 69 -7.05 6.47 2.62
CA SER A 69 -6.21 5.30 2.36
C SER A 69 -6.65 4.11 3.22
N PRO A 70 -6.79 2.91 2.65
CA PRO A 70 -7.04 1.70 3.42
C PRO A 70 -5.79 1.08 4.02
N GLU A 71 -4.60 1.46 3.54
CA GLU A 71 -3.34 0.80 3.84
C GLU A 71 -2.54 1.53 4.92
N THR A 72 -2.21 0.82 5.99
CA THR A 72 -1.34 1.31 7.06
C THR A 72 0.12 1.05 6.68
N LEU A 73 0.82 2.07 6.22
CA LEU A 73 2.25 1.96 5.93
C LEU A 73 3.10 1.98 7.21
N ILE A 74 2.77 2.85 8.15
CA ILE A 74 3.51 3.03 9.41
C ILE A 74 2.53 3.27 10.56
N ASP A 75 2.47 2.34 11.52
CA ASP A 75 1.88 2.55 12.84
C ASP A 75 2.98 2.36 13.88
N LYS A 76 3.42 3.48 14.51
CA LYS A 76 4.48 3.48 15.53
C LYS A 76 3.92 3.78 16.90
N LYS A 77 4.12 2.86 17.83
CA LYS A 77 3.77 3.02 19.25
C LYS A 77 4.99 2.72 20.13
N LYS A 78 5.54 3.75 20.77
CA LYS A 78 6.80 3.66 21.55
C LYS A 78 7.93 3.12 20.65
N ASN A 79 8.51 1.97 20.99
CA ASN A 79 9.55 1.30 20.22
C ASN A 79 9.03 0.21 19.27
N LYS A 80 7.72 0.02 19.16
CA LYS A 80 7.11 -0.94 18.23
C LYS A 80 6.69 -0.21 16.96
N ILE A 81 6.89 -0.86 15.83
CA ILE A 81 6.42 -0.40 14.52
C ILE A 81 5.66 -1.54 13.83
N ILE A 82 4.57 -1.19 13.15
CA ILE A 82 3.72 -2.12 12.42
C ILE A 82 3.46 -1.54 11.04
N THR A 83 3.44 -2.40 10.02
CA THR A 83 2.93 -2.14 8.68
C THR A 83 1.88 -3.18 8.32
N LYS A 84 0.90 -2.81 7.49
CA LYS A 84 -0.19 -3.70 7.06
C LYS A 84 -0.35 -3.64 5.55
N PRO A 85 0.56 -4.22 4.79
CA PRO A 85 0.44 -4.24 3.34
C PRO A 85 -0.84 -4.91 2.88
N ILE A 86 -1.44 -4.30 1.87
CA ILE A 86 -2.60 -4.81 1.16
C ILE A 86 -2.16 -5.28 -0.24
N ALA A 87 -2.47 -6.53 -0.56
CA ALA A 87 -2.40 -7.00 -1.93
C ALA A 87 -3.54 -7.98 -2.16
N GLY A 88 -4.45 -7.58 -3.01
CA GLY A 88 -5.69 -8.26 -3.32
C GLY A 88 -6.93 -7.48 -2.89
N THR A 89 -7.84 -7.34 -3.84
CA THR A 89 -9.13 -6.67 -3.64
C THR A 89 -10.26 -7.53 -4.20
N PHE A 90 -11.26 -7.78 -3.37
CA PHE A 90 -12.46 -8.50 -3.75
C PHE A 90 -13.68 -7.59 -3.60
N LYS A 91 -14.39 -7.35 -4.70
CA LYS A 91 -15.59 -6.50 -4.69
C LYS A 91 -16.71 -7.17 -3.89
N LYS A 92 -17.29 -6.42 -2.97
CA LYS A 92 -18.42 -6.89 -2.17
C LYS A 92 -19.68 -7.01 -3.04
N LYS A 93 -20.30 -8.17 -3.01
CA LYS A 93 -21.61 -8.46 -3.63
C LYS A 93 -22.62 -8.79 -2.52
N LEU A 94 -23.90 -8.87 -2.86
CA LEU A 94 -24.99 -9.04 -1.90
C LEU A 94 -24.76 -10.18 -0.88
N LEU A 95 -24.26 -11.31 -1.34
CA LEU A 95 -24.01 -12.50 -0.49
C LEU A 95 -22.53 -12.69 -0.12
N SER A 96 -21.67 -11.68 -0.38
CA SER A 96 -20.25 -11.80 -0.07
C SER A 96 -19.99 -11.65 1.43
N ASN A 97 -19.07 -12.46 1.94
CA ASN A 97 -18.56 -12.40 3.31
C ASN A 97 -17.04 -12.63 3.33
N LYS A 98 -16.44 -12.48 4.51
CA LYS A 98 -14.98 -12.65 4.68
C LYS A 98 -14.48 -14.04 4.26
N ASN A 99 -15.26 -15.09 4.48
CA ASN A 99 -14.85 -16.46 4.15
C ASN A 99 -14.82 -16.66 2.63
N ILE A 100 -15.81 -16.14 1.91
CA ILE A 100 -15.84 -16.17 0.43
C ILE A 100 -14.65 -15.39 -0.13
N ALA A 101 -14.39 -14.19 0.37
CA ALA A 101 -13.24 -13.39 -0.05
C ALA A 101 -11.91 -14.10 0.25
N LEU A 102 -11.77 -14.70 1.43
CA LEU A 102 -10.57 -15.46 1.80
C LEU A 102 -10.34 -16.67 0.88
N LYS A 103 -11.41 -17.40 0.55
CA LYS A 103 -11.34 -18.53 -0.38
C LYS A 103 -10.92 -18.06 -1.79
N TYR A 104 -11.48 -16.94 -2.26
CA TYR A 104 -11.08 -16.34 -3.53
C TYR A 104 -9.59 -16.01 -3.56
N PHE A 105 -9.06 -15.31 -2.55
CA PHE A 105 -7.64 -14.95 -2.50
C PHE A 105 -6.73 -16.17 -2.42
N LYS A 106 -7.08 -17.18 -1.63
CA LYS A 106 -6.29 -18.43 -1.51
C LYS A 106 -6.21 -19.20 -2.82
N ASN A 107 -7.28 -19.19 -3.61
CA ASN A 107 -7.37 -19.89 -4.88
C ASN A 107 -6.81 -19.07 -6.06
N ASN A 108 -6.49 -17.79 -5.85
CA ASN A 108 -5.90 -16.94 -6.87
C ASN A 108 -4.38 -16.89 -6.70
N GLU A 109 -3.68 -17.66 -7.53
CA GLU A 109 -2.22 -17.77 -7.46
C GLU A 109 -1.52 -16.43 -7.70
N LYS A 110 -2.03 -15.60 -8.62
CA LYS A 110 -1.49 -14.26 -8.92
C LYS A 110 -1.57 -13.37 -7.68
N GLU A 111 -2.75 -13.25 -7.07
CA GLU A 111 -2.95 -12.43 -5.85
C GLU A 111 -2.07 -12.92 -4.71
N THR A 112 -1.94 -14.23 -4.55
CA THR A 112 -1.10 -14.85 -3.52
C THR A 112 0.39 -14.58 -3.74
N LYS A 113 0.89 -14.67 -4.98
CA LYS A 113 2.29 -14.38 -5.32
C LYS A 113 2.60 -12.89 -5.13
N GLU A 114 1.74 -11.99 -5.61
CA GLU A 114 1.89 -10.55 -5.42
C GLU A 114 1.91 -10.19 -3.94
N HIS A 115 0.97 -10.76 -3.16
CA HIS A 115 0.91 -10.52 -1.72
C HIS A 115 2.18 -10.97 -0.99
N ASN A 116 2.69 -12.16 -1.30
CA ASN A 116 3.94 -12.66 -0.70
C ASN A 116 5.12 -11.72 -0.99
N MET A 117 5.25 -11.29 -2.24
CA MET A 117 6.33 -10.40 -2.66
C MET A 117 6.28 -9.06 -1.91
N ILE A 118 5.10 -8.46 -1.76
CA ILE A 118 4.93 -7.20 -1.03
C ILE A 118 5.23 -7.41 0.46
N VAL A 119 4.77 -8.51 1.06
CA VAL A 119 5.07 -8.85 2.46
C VAL A 119 6.58 -8.99 2.70
N ASP A 120 7.30 -9.67 1.82
CA ASP A 120 8.75 -9.86 1.97
C ASP A 120 9.52 -8.56 1.81
N MET A 121 9.07 -7.69 0.92
CA MET A 121 9.64 -6.35 0.77
C MET A 121 9.42 -5.48 2.01
N GLU A 122 8.21 -5.44 2.56
CA GLU A 122 7.91 -4.68 3.79
C GLU A 122 8.70 -5.24 4.99
N ARG A 123 8.91 -6.55 5.06
CA ARG A 123 9.80 -7.16 6.06
C ARG A 123 11.24 -6.71 5.89
N SER A 124 11.74 -6.66 4.66
CA SER A 124 13.07 -6.15 4.34
C SER A 124 13.24 -4.69 4.76
N ASP A 125 12.24 -3.85 4.50
CA ASP A 125 12.28 -2.43 4.88
C ASP A 125 12.27 -2.24 6.39
N LEU A 126 11.42 -2.96 7.12
CA LEU A 126 11.42 -2.96 8.59
C LEU A 126 12.74 -3.46 9.17
N SER A 127 13.40 -4.42 8.53
CA SER A 127 14.66 -4.98 9.01
C SER A 127 15.81 -3.97 9.02
N LYS A 128 15.73 -2.91 8.21
CA LYS A 128 16.73 -1.83 8.17
C LYS A 128 16.74 -0.98 9.44
N ILE A 129 15.60 -0.90 10.13
CA ILE A 129 15.38 0.00 11.27
C ILE A 129 15.01 -0.72 12.57
N CYS A 130 14.75 -2.00 12.51
CA CYS A 130 14.37 -2.82 13.66
C CYS A 130 15.55 -3.65 14.18
N LYS A 131 15.47 -4.06 15.44
CA LYS A 131 16.42 -4.97 16.06
C LYS A 131 16.47 -6.29 15.28
N PRO A 132 17.67 -6.89 15.08
CA PRO A 132 17.81 -8.20 14.46
C PRO A 132 16.89 -9.24 15.10
N GLY A 133 16.21 -10.04 14.26
CA GLY A 133 15.28 -11.08 14.70
C GLY A 133 13.93 -10.59 15.26
N SER A 134 13.71 -9.27 15.38
CA SER A 134 12.46 -8.73 15.94
C SER A 134 11.34 -8.56 14.91
N VAL A 135 11.68 -8.54 13.61
CA VAL A 135 10.67 -8.40 12.53
C VAL A 135 9.93 -9.72 12.35
N LYS A 136 8.63 -9.69 12.61
CA LYS A 136 7.77 -10.89 12.57
C LYS A 136 6.44 -10.60 11.88
N ILE A 137 5.87 -11.61 11.26
CA ILE A 137 4.48 -11.57 10.82
C ILE A 137 3.60 -11.75 12.07
N LEU A 138 2.85 -10.71 12.39
CA LEU A 138 1.94 -10.69 13.55
C LEU A 138 0.62 -11.38 13.22
N LYS A 139 0.11 -11.16 12.01
CA LYS A 139 -1.09 -11.81 11.50
C LYS A 139 -0.95 -12.03 10.00
N LYS A 140 -1.03 -13.29 9.58
CA LYS A 140 -0.78 -13.68 8.18
C LYS A 140 -2.09 -13.81 7.42
N LYS A 141 -2.14 -13.19 6.24
CA LYS A 141 -3.15 -13.44 5.19
C LYS A 141 -4.59 -13.49 5.70
N TYR A 142 -5.07 -12.38 6.22
CA TYR A 142 -6.45 -12.24 6.68
C TYR A 142 -7.22 -11.25 5.81
N VAL A 143 -8.55 -11.25 5.94
CA VAL A 143 -9.43 -10.39 5.18
C VAL A 143 -9.92 -9.24 6.07
N GLU A 144 -9.66 -8.02 5.63
CA GLU A 144 -10.31 -6.82 6.16
C GLU A 144 -11.52 -6.46 5.30
N GLU A 145 -12.63 -6.11 5.96
CA GLU A 145 -13.89 -5.77 5.32
C GLU A 145 -14.10 -4.27 5.36
N TYR A 146 -14.40 -3.70 4.20
CA TYR A 146 -14.74 -2.30 3.99
C TYR A 146 -16.16 -2.19 3.45
N LYS A 147 -16.66 -0.98 3.30
CA LYS A 147 -18.03 -0.71 2.87
C LYS A 147 -18.40 -1.44 1.56
N HIS A 148 -17.50 -1.41 0.57
CA HIS A 148 -17.78 -1.89 -0.78
C HIS A 148 -16.85 -3.02 -1.26
N LEU A 149 -15.89 -3.42 -0.43
CA LEU A 149 -14.87 -4.38 -0.83
C LEU A 149 -14.25 -5.10 0.38
N PHE A 150 -13.50 -6.16 0.07
CA PHE A 150 -12.63 -6.86 1.01
C PHE A 150 -11.20 -6.75 0.54
N HIS A 151 -10.26 -6.52 1.46
CA HIS A 151 -8.84 -6.52 1.20
C HIS A 151 -8.13 -7.71 1.84
N TYR A 152 -7.12 -8.21 1.13
CA TYR A 152 -6.23 -9.25 1.63
C TYR A 152 -5.01 -8.60 2.26
N VAL A 153 -4.82 -8.84 3.55
CA VAL A 153 -3.89 -8.09 4.40
C VAL A 153 -2.96 -9.04 5.15
N THR A 154 -1.74 -8.61 5.40
CA THR A 154 -0.83 -9.21 6.37
C THR A 154 -0.32 -8.13 7.30
N SER A 155 -0.31 -8.38 8.60
CA SER A 155 0.28 -7.46 9.57
C SER A 155 1.69 -7.91 9.91
N ILE A 156 2.65 -6.99 9.80
CA ILE A 156 4.07 -7.21 10.07
C ILE A 156 4.50 -6.21 11.13
N GLY A 157 5.28 -6.62 12.09
CA GLY A 157 5.76 -5.72 13.13
C GLY A 157 7.20 -6.01 13.52
N GLY A 158 7.83 -5.00 14.12
CA GLY A 158 9.19 -5.08 14.63
C GLY A 158 9.42 -4.18 15.83
N ILE A 159 10.57 -4.33 16.47
CA ILE A 159 11.04 -3.48 17.56
C ILE A 159 12.14 -2.59 17.01
N LEU A 160 11.93 -1.27 17.02
CA LEU A 160 12.90 -0.29 16.53
C LEU A 160 14.23 -0.37 17.28
N ASN A 161 15.31 -0.12 16.59
CA ASN A 161 16.62 0.10 17.21
C ASN A 161 16.56 1.33 18.14
N LYS A 162 17.39 1.34 19.19
CA LYS A 162 17.34 2.33 20.28
C LYS A 162 17.42 3.79 19.78
N ASN A 163 18.21 4.05 18.75
CA ASN A 163 18.50 5.39 18.25
C ASN A 163 17.79 5.72 16.93
N THR A 164 16.79 4.94 16.52
CA THR A 164 16.05 5.16 15.27
C THR A 164 15.25 6.46 15.35
N LYS A 165 15.57 7.41 14.48
CA LYS A 165 14.86 8.70 14.35
C LYS A 165 13.68 8.57 13.39
N LEU A 166 12.76 9.53 13.42
CA LEU A 166 11.63 9.57 12.50
C LEU A 166 12.08 9.57 11.03
N ILE A 167 13.14 10.31 10.73
CA ILE A 167 13.68 10.37 9.36
C ILE A 167 14.20 9.02 8.86
N ASP A 168 14.75 8.19 9.74
CA ASP A 168 15.23 6.86 9.39
C ASP A 168 14.05 5.93 9.04
N ILE A 169 12.95 6.06 9.79
CA ILE A 169 11.70 5.34 9.50
C ILE A 169 11.15 5.75 8.14
N ILE A 170 11.07 7.06 7.87
CA ILE A 170 10.60 7.59 6.59
C ILE A 170 11.49 7.07 5.44
N LYS A 171 12.81 7.16 5.56
CA LYS A 171 13.75 6.69 4.53
C LYS A 171 13.67 5.19 4.27
N ALA A 172 13.41 4.38 5.31
CA ALA A 172 13.29 2.94 5.17
C ALA A 172 11.95 2.52 4.55
N MET A 173 10.85 3.13 5.00
CA MET A 173 9.50 2.68 4.66
C MET A 173 8.89 3.39 3.45
N MET A 174 9.29 4.64 3.16
CA MET A 174 8.70 5.42 2.07
C MET A 174 9.61 5.50 0.85
N PRO A 175 9.03 5.51 -0.34
CA PRO A 175 7.62 5.19 -0.62
C PRO A 175 7.32 3.72 -0.34
N GLY A 176 6.05 3.40 -0.03
CA GLY A 176 5.60 2.02 0.17
C GLY A 176 5.78 1.19 -1.11
N GLY A 177 6.17 -0.06 -0.95
CA GLY A 177 6.44 -0.91 -2.10
C GLY A 177 5.20 -1.29 -2.90
N SER A 178 4.05 -1.35 -2.23
CA SER A 178 2.76 -1.51 -2.91
C SER A 178 2.45 -0.37 -3.90
N VAL A 179 3.10 0.80 -3.73
CA VAL A 179 2.87 2.01 -4.53
C VAL A 179 3.82 2.11 -5.73
N ILE A 180 5.07 1.68 -5.62
CA ILE A 180 6.07 1.85 -6.67
C ILE A 180 6.46 0.55 -7.37
N GLY A 181 6.77 -0.48 -6.63
CA GLY A 181 7.26 -1.76 -7.13
C GLY A 181 8.43 -2.31 -6.32
N CYS A 182 9.04 -3.37 -6.82
CA CYS A 182 10.08 -4.12 -6.12
C CYS A 182 11.18 -4.62 -7.07
N PRO A 183 12.48 -4.46 -6.71
CA PRO A 183 13.06 -3.73 -5.57
C PRO A 183 12.86 -2.21 -5.68
N LYS A 184 12.65 -1.52 -4.56
CA LYS A 184 12.28 -0.09 -4.55
C LYS A 184 13.24 0.82 -5.31
N ILE A 185 14.54 0.76 -4.97
CA ILE A 185 15.57 1.64 -5.57
C ILE A 185 15.62 1.39 -7.07
N ARG A 186 15.77 0.13 -7.48
CA ARG A 186 15.86 -0.24 -8.90
C ARG A 186 14.63 0.14 -9.72
N THR A 187 13.46 0.13 -9.09
CA THR A 187 12.21 0.53 -9.76
C THR A 187 12.10 2.05 -9.93
N LEU A 188 12.78 2.84 -9.10
CA LEU A 188 12.82 4.30 -9.21
C LEU A 188 13.84 4.82 -10.23
N GLU A 189 14.91 4.09 -10.50
CA GLU A 189 15.90 4.34 -11.55
C GLU A 189 15.31 4.09 -12.96
#